data_44becde31643dd30f1a536497451bd41
#
_entry.id   44becde31643dd30f1a536497451bd41
#
_cell.length_a   1.000
_cell.length_b   1.000
_cell.length_c   1.000
_cell.angle_alpha   90.00
_cell.angle_beta   90.00
_cell.angle_gamma   90.00
#
_symmetry.space_group_name_H-M   'P 1'
#
loop_
_entity.id
_entity.type
_entity.pdbx_description
1 polymer ?
#
loop_
_entity_poly.entity_id
_entity_poly.type
_entity_poly.pdbx_seq_one_letter_code
_entity_poly.pdbx_strand_id
1 'polypeptide(L)'
;MSNAPLPAIVVSLALACAACDSGSSAGDAETLAAITELENAVADAQREVDRLKDVDDLENLAGIYGHYVDKSRHDDVADLFAPEGVVEILGRGVFIGQDRVREYMRNLTPGNVGPREGSLFNHMHEQPVVDVSPDGDTAHVRSRLFVMFGIMNASAQWGDGIYENVFVKQDGVWKLDYLHAYQTFYTNYEDGWAKKASAIFAPYERLPPDRPQSVPYAPYPAAFVPPFHYRNPVSGRADHYKDPTWQDTRAPAAQ
;
A
#
# COMPACT_ATOMS: atom_id res chain seq x y z
N MET A 1 -9.33 -10.52 -15.65
CA MET A 1 -9.53 -11.99 -15.53
C MET A 1 -10.40 -12.20 -14.32
N SER A 2 -11.57 -12.80 -14.48
CA SER A 2 -12.55 -12.98 -13.42
C SER A 2 -12.04 -14.02 -12.43
N ASN A 3 -11.62 -13.57 -11.23
CA ASN A 3 -11.34 -14.49 -10.13
C ASN A 3 -12.67 -14.93 -9.52
N ALA A 4 -13.16 -16.09 -9.97
CA ALA A 4 -14.22 -16.76 -9.24
C ALA A 4 -13.66 -17.23 -7.89
N PRO A 5 -14.37 -17.04 -6.77
CA PRO A 5 -13.92 -17.58 -5.48
C PRO A 5 -13.88 -19.10 -5.58
N LEU A 6 -12.78 -19.69 -5.13
CA LEU A 6 -12.67 -21.13 -4.96
C LEU A 6 -13.80 -21.60 -4.02
N PRO A 7 -14.55 -22.65 -4.40
CA PRO A 7 -15.60 -23.15 -3.53
C PRO A 7 -14.98 -23.68 -2.24
N ALA A 8 -15.51 -23.23 -1.10
CA ALA A 8 -15.21 -23.82 0.19
C ALA A 8 -15.50 -25.32 0.08
N ILE A 9 -14.46 -26.14 0.13
CA ILE A 9 -14.61 -27.60 0.17
C ILE A 9 -15.12 -27.93 1.57
N VAL A 10 -16.43 -27.95 1.73
CA VAL A 10 -17.07 -28.58 2.88
C VAL A 10 -16.94 -30.09 2.67
N VAL A 11 -15.92 -30.68 3.26
CA VAL A 11 -15.83 -32.14 3.34
C VAL A 11 -16.83 -32.60 4.39
N SER A 12 -18.07 -32.82 3.94
CA SER A 12 -19.06 -33.52 4.75
C SER A 12 -18.73 -35.02 4.74
N LEU A 13 -17.96 -35.45 5.70
CA LEU A 13 -17.74 -36.88 5.92
C LEU A 13 -19.00 -37.42 6.59
N ALA A 14 -19.91 -37.99 5.77
CA ALA A 14 -21.01 -38.78 6.28
C ALA A 14 -20.46 -40.11 6.80
N LEU A 15 -20.23 -40.22 8.11
CA LEU A 15 -19.94 -41.50 8.75
C LEU A 15 -21.21 -42.35 8.73
N ALA A 16 -21.21 -43.39 7.90
CA ALA A 16 -22.19 -44.45 7.98
C ALA A 16 -21.85 -45.30 9.25
N CYS A 17 -22.58 -45.12 10.33
CA CYS A 17 -22.51 -46.00 11.49
C CYS A 17 -23.06 -47.36 11.13
N ALA A 18 -22.19 -48.35 10.87
CA ALA A 18 -22.52 -49.76 11.03
C ALA A 18 -22.26 -50.12 12.50
N ALA A 19 -23.33 -50.35 13.23
CA ALA A 19 -23.26 -50.86 14.59
C ALA A 19 -22.63 -52.25 14.57
N CYS A 20 -21.58 -52.47 15.40
CA CYS A 20 -21.32 -53.69 16.15
C CYS A 20 -20.08 -53.56 17.00
N ASP A 21 -20.29 -53.76 18.26
CA ASP A 21 -19.40 -54.34 19.27
C ASP A 21 -18.68 -53.40 20.25
N SER A 22 -18.98 -53.68 21.51
CA SER A 22 -18.54 -53.03 22.74
C SER A 22 -17.06 -53.32 23.04
N GLY A 23 -16.18 -52.46 22.52
CA GLY A 23 -14.77 -52.61 22.84
C GLY A 23 -13.82 -51.53 22.22
N SER A 24 -14.22 -50.26 22.16
CA SER A 24 -13.33 -49.27 21.53
C SER A 24 -13.56 -47.79 21.90
N SER A 25 -14.07 -47.49 23.08
CA SER A 25 -14.26 -46.04 23.44
C SER A 25 -12.95 -45.24 23.55
N ALA A 26 -11.84 -45.90 23.81
CA ALA A 26 -10.52 -45.23 23.85
C ALA A 26 -9.93 -44.98 22.45
N GLY A 27 -10.07 -45.96 21.54
CA GLY A 27 -9.59 -45.79 20.16
C GLY A 27 -10.39 -44.77 19.36
N ASP A 28 -11.70 -44.66 19.61
CA ASP A 28 -12.56 -43.66 18.98
C ASP A 28 -12.23 -42.24 19.50
N ALA A 29 -11.92 -42.08 20.77
CA ALA A 29 -11.51 -40.81 21.37
C ALA A 29 -10.15 -40.37 20.85
N GLU A 30 -9.18 -41.27 20.70
CA GLU A 30 -7.87 -41.00 20.13
C GLU A 30 -7.97 -40.60 18.64
N THR A 31 -8.78 -41.31 17.87
CA THR A 31 -9.06 -40.99 16.45
C THR A 31 -9.71 -39.61 16.32
N LEU A 32 -10.71 -39.30 17.17
CA LEU A 32 -11.35 -37.99 17.12
C LEU A 32 -10.40 -36.86 17.51
N ALA A 33 -9.53 -37.07 18.47
CA ALA A 33 -8.50 -36.11 18.85
C ALA A 33 -7.50 -35.83 17.69
N ALA A 34 -7.07 -36.91 17.01
CA ALA A 34 -6.20 -36.80 15.83
C ALA A 34 -6.86 -36.07 14.64
N ILE A 35 -8.17 -36.32 14.44
CA ILE A 35 -8.93 -35.58 13.40
C ILE A 35 -9.00 -34.09 13.75
N THR A 36 -9.31 -33.74 15.00
CA THR A 36 -9.37 -32.34 15.45
C THR A 36 -8.02 -31.65 15.32
N GLU A 37 -6.92 -32.32 15.66
CA GLU A 37 -5.57 -31.79 15.49
C GLU A 37 -5.26 -31.53 13.99
N LEU A 38 -5.62 -32.46 13.11
CA LEU A 38 -5.44 -32.32 11.68
C LEU A 38 -6.31 -31.17 11.10
N GLU A 39 -7.54 -31.04 11.51
CA GLU A 39 -8.43 -29.94 11.11
C GLU A 39 -7.83 -28.59 11.52
N ASN A 40 -7.31 -28.47 12.73
CA ASN A 40 -6.61 -27.26 13.19
C ASN A 40 -5.36 -26.96 12.36
N ALA A 41 -4.55 -28.00 12.10
CA ALA A 41 -3.35 -27.82 11.26
C ALA A 41 -3.67 -27.38 9.82
N VAL A 42 -4.75 -27.92 9.24
CA VAL A 42 -5.24 -27.49 7.92
C VAL A 42 -5.73 -26.04 7.95
N ALA A 43 -6.48 -25.66 8.98
CA ALA A 43 -6.94 -24.29 9.16
C ALA A 43 -5.77 -23.31 9.34
N ASP A 44 -4.73 -23.68 10.08
CA ASP A 44 -3.52 -22.88 10.25
C ASP A 44 -2.77 -22.73 8.92
N ALA A 45 -2.59 -23.81 8.18
CA ALA A 45 -1.97 -23.78 6.87
C ALA A 45 -2.75 -22.89 5.88
N GLN A 46 -4.08 -22.97 5.90
CA GLN A 46 -4.92 -22.13 5.05
C GLN A 46 -4.75 -20.64 5.39
N ARG A 47 -4.72 -20.26 6.66
CA ARG A 47 -4.48 -18.87 7.09
C ARG A 47 -3.12 -18.35 6.58
N GLU A 48 -2.08 -19.19 6.65
CA GLU A 48 -0.76 -18.80 6.14
C GLU A 48 -0.75 -18.64 4.61
N VAL A 49 -1.44 -19.53 3.88
CA VAL A 49 -1.61 -19.39 2.43
C VAL A 49 -2.36 -18.11 2.08
N ASP A 50 -3.45 -17.80 2.78
CA ASP A 50 -4.21 -16.57 2.57
C ASP A 50 -3.35 -15.33 2.86
N ARG A 51 -2.55 -15.36 3.92
CA ARG A 51 -1.61 -14.28 4.25
C ARG A 51 -0.54 -14.08 3.17
N LEU A 52 0.03 -15.17 2.65
CA LEU A 52 1.02 -15.09 1.57
C LEU A 52 0.40 -14.53 0.28
N LYS A 53 -0.85 -14.94 -0.01
CA LYS A 53 -1.60 -14.39 -1.13
C LYS A 53 -1.87 -12.89 -0.96
N ASP A 54 -2.21 -12.45 0.24
CA ASP A 54 -2.41 -11.04 0.54
C ASP A 54 -1.12 -10.21 0.33
N VAL A 55 0.03 -10.76 0.69
CA VAL A 55 1.33 -10.11 0.43
C VAL A 55 1.55 -9.94 -1.08
N ASP A 56 1.33 -10.99 -1.88
CA ASP A 56 1.47 -10.93 -3.34
C ASP A 56 0.48 -9.93 -3.97
N ASP A 57 -0.78 -9.95 -3.55
CA ASP A 57 -1.81 -9.02 -4.03
C ASP A 57 -1.44 -7.55 -3.71
N LEU A 58 -0.87 -7.27 -2.52
CA LEU A 58 -0.45 -5.94 -2.09
C LEU A 58 0.79 -5.43 -2.84
N GLU A 59 1.79 -6.28 -3.06
CA GLU A 59 2.95 -5.95 -3.90
C GLU A 59 2.53 -5.64 -5.34
N ASN A 60 1.65 -6.46 -5.90
CA ASN A 60 1.09 -6.24 -7.23
C ASN A 60 0.29 -4.92 -7.30
N LEU A 61 -0.55 -4.63 -6.29
CA LEU A 61 -1.34 -3.41 -6.27
C LEU A 61 -0.46 -2.15 -6.19
N ALA A 62 0.60 -2.19 -5.38
CA ALA A 62 1.58 -1.11 -5.31
C ALA A 62 2.30 -0.89 -6.65
N GLY A 63 2.66 -1.98 -7.36
CA GLY A 63 3.25 -1.91 -8.68
C GLY A 63 2.28 -1.37 -9.75
N ILE A 64 1.02 -1.82 -9.73
CA ILE A 64 -0.04 -1.38 -10.65
C ILE A 64 -0.27 0.14 -10.53
N TYR A 65 -0.27 0.68 -9.31
CA TYR A 65 -0.36 2.13 -9.08
C TYR A 65 0.71 2.89 -9.89
N GLY A 66 1.98 2.50 -9.77
CA GLY A 66 3.09 3.12 -10.52
C GLY A 66 2.87 3.04 -12.04
N HIS A 67 2.52 1.86 -12.56
CA HIS A 67 2.28 1.67 -13.98
C HIS A 67 1.11 2.52 -14.52
N TYR A 68 0.05 2.72 -13.75
CA TYR A 68 -1.06 3.59 -14.15
C TYR A 68 -0.68 5.07 -14.13
N VAL A 69 0.05 5.51 -13.10
CA VAL A 69 0.57 6.88 -13.00
C VAL A 69 1.47 7.19 -14.19
N ASP A 70 2.39 6.29 -14.57
CA ASP A 70 3.32 6.44 -15.69
C ASP A 70 2.63 6.70 -17.03
N LYS A 71 1.44 6.17 -17.19
CA LYS A 71 0.67 6.28 -18.44
C LYS A 71 -0.48 7.28 -18.36
N SER A 72 -0.49 8.14 -17.32
CA SER A 72 -1.54 9.15 -17.10
C SER A 72 -2.95 8.53 -17.11
N ARG A 73 -3.07 7.31 -16.58
CA ARG A 73 -4.34 6.61 -16.41
C ARG A 73 -4.99 7.03 -15.10
N HIS A 74 -5.29 8.30 -14.99
CA HIS A 74 -5.67 8.94 -13.73
C HIS A 74 -6.93 8.36 -13.06
N ASP A 75 -7.91 7.95 -13.86
CA ASP A 75 -9.13 7.33 -13.36
C ASP A 75 -8.86 5.92 -12.83
N ASP A 76 -8.05 5.14 -13.55
CA ASP A 76 -7.63 3.82 -13.09
C ASP A 76 -6.80 3.89 -11.80
N VAL A 77 -5.97 4.93 -11.65
CA VAL A 77 -5.24 5.18 -10.38
C VAL A 77 -6.22 5.44 -9.25
N ALA A 78 -7.21 6.32 -9.46
CA ALA A 78 -8.18 6.64 -8.43
C ALA A 78 -9.05 5.43 -8.04
N ASP A 79 -9.35 4.55 -8.99
CA ASP A 79 -10.13 3.33 -8.75
C ASP A 79 -9.40 2.29 -7.86
N LEU A 80 -8.08 2.43 -7.68
CA LEU A 80 -7.32 1.61 -6.72
C LEU A 80 -7.57 2.01 -5.26
N PHE A 81 -8.14 3.19 -5.02
CA PHE A 81 -8.38 3.69 -3.67
C PHE A 81 -9.72 3.24 -3.10
N ALA A 82 -9.76 3.09 -1.78
CA ALA A 82 -11.02 2.96 -1.06
C ALA A 82 -11.87 4.25 -1.22
N PRO A 83 -13.20 4.20 -1.01
CA PRO A 83 -14.04 5.39 -1.13
C PRO A 83 -13.57 6.58 -0.29
N GLU A 84 -13.06 6.31 0.92
CA GLU A 84 -12.51 7.32 1.84
C GLU A 84 -10.98 7.46 1.72
N GLY A 85 -10.39 6.86 0.69
CA GLY A 85 -8.95 6.81 0.49
C GLY A 85 -8.30 8.19 0.41
N VAL A 86 -7.06 8.27 0.84
CA VAL A 86 -6.32 9.54 1.00
C VAL A 86 -5.03 9.50 0.19
N VAL A 87 -4.68 10.63 -0.42
CA VAL A 87 -3.34 10.86 -0.96
C VAL A 87 -2.68 12.05 -0.27
N GLU A 88 -1.45 11.87 0.20
CA GLU A 88 -0.62 12.92 0.78
C GLU A 88 0.76 12.95 0.12
N ILE A 89 1.14 14.12 -0.35
CA ILE A 89 2.44 14.37 -0.98
C ILE A 89 3.08 15.60 -0.37
N LEU A 90 4.37 15.54 -0.06
CA LEU A 90 5.13 16.68 0.48
C LEU A 90 4.90 17.95 -0.35
N GLY A 91 4.50 19.02 0.34
CA GLY A 91 4.26 20.33 -0.26
C GLY A 91 2.96 20.43 -1.08
N ARG A 92 2.35 19.32 -1.48
CA ARG A 92 1.02 19.32 -2.15
C ARG A 92 -0.12 19.34 -1.14
N GLY A 93 0.07 18.71 0.02
CA GLY A 93 -0.93 18.55 1.07
C GLY A 93 -1.71 17.24 0.93
N VAL A 94 -2.88 17.19 1.55
CA VAL A 94 -3.71 16.01 1.74
C VAL A 94 -5.00 16.16 0.94
N PHE A 95 -5.37 15.12 0.18
CA PHE A 95 -6.62 15.03 -0.59
C PHE A 95 -7.39 13.81 -0.09
N ILE A 96 -8.65 14.01 0.34
CA ILE A 96 -9.43 13.03 1.10
C ILE A 96 -10.64 12.56 0.27
N GLY A 97 -10.76 11.25 0.11
CA GLY A 97 -11.80 10.59 -0.65
C GLY A 97 -11.42 10.34 -2.11
N GLN A 98 -11.92 9.23 -2.66
CA GLN A 98 -11.58 8.75 -4.00
C GLN A 98 -11.78 9.81 -5.09
N ASP A 99 -12.85 10.63 -5.01
CA ASP A 99 -13.09 11.68 -5.99
C ASP A 99 -12.02 12.79 -5.93
N ARG A 100 -11.59 13.18 -4.74
CA ARG A 100 -10.50 14.14 -4.56
C ARG A 100 -9.16 13.59 -5.01
N VAL A 101 -8.91 12.29 -4.76
CA VAL A 101 -7.76 11.58 -5.33
C VAL A 101 -7.81 11.63 -6.86
N ARG A 102 -8.96 11.40 -7.47
CA ARG A 102 -9.15 11.47 -8.93
C ARG A 102 -8.84 12.86 -9.48
N GLU A 103 -9.35 13.90 -8.82
CA GLU A 103 -9.04 15.29 -9.20
C GLU A 103 -7.52 15.57 -9.08
N TYR A 104 -6.88 15.12 -8.00
CA TYR A 104 -5.45 15.27 -7.80
C TYR A 104 -4.65 14.57 -8.90
N MET A 105 -4.98 13.32 -9.21
CA MET A 105 -4.28 12.56 -10.26
C MET A 105 -4.44 13.21 -11.64
N ARG A 106 -5.63 13.64 -12.00
CA ARG A 106 -5.87 14.38 -13.26
C ARG A 106 -5.10 15.71 -13.33
N ASN A 107 -4.80 16.31 -12.18
CA ASN A 107 -4.03 17.55 -12.11
C ASN A 107 -2.51 17.35 -12.22
N LEU A 108 -1.99 16.12 -12.12
CA LEU A 108 -0.56 15.82 -12.34
C LEU A 108 -0.14 16.14 -13.79
N THR A 109 -0.98 15.81 -14.75
CA THR A 109 -0.76 16.09 -16.19
C THR A 109 -2.02 16.67 -16.82
N PRO A 110 -2.36 17.95 -16.55
CA PRO A 110 -3.62 18.55 -16.98
C PRO A 110 -3.84 18.43 -18.49
N GLY A 111 -5.02 17.95 -18.88
CA GLY A 111 -5.39 17.80 -20.29
C GLY A 111 -4.83 16.56 -20.97
N ASN A 112 -4.02 15.75 -20.29
CA ASN A 112 -3.51 14.48 -20.82
C ASN A 112 -4.28 13.31 -20.24
N VAL A 113 -4.73 12.44 -21.13
CA VAL A 113 -5.22 11.09 -20.79
C VAL A 113 -4.41 10.12 -21.63
N GLY A 114 -3.63 9.27 -20.95
CA GLY A 114 -2.73 8.34 -21.63
C GLY A 114 -1.34 8.90 -21.95
N PRO A 115 -0.45 8.09 -22.55
CA PRO A 115 0.92 8.47 -22.86
C PRO A 115 0.98 9.56 -23.94
N ARG A 116 1.97 10.44 -23.82
CA ARG A 116 2.20 11.53 -24.77
C ARG A 116 3.59 11.38 -25.39
N GLU A 117 3.69 11.50 -26.71
CA GLU A 117 4.96 11.50 -27.40
C GLU A 117 5.90 12.59 -26.86
N GLY A 118 7.16 12.25 -26.68
CA GLY A 118 8.16 13.14 -26.11
C GLY A 118 8.07 13.33 -24.59
N SER A 119 7.09 12.73 -23.91
CA SER A 119 7.01 12.75 -22.46
C SER A 119 7.49 11.43 -21.86
N LEU A 120 8.35 11.54 -20.85
CA LEU A 120 8.72 10.46 -19.95
C LEU A 120 8.07 10.73 -18.59
N PHE A 121 7.37 9.74 -18.08
CA PHE A 121 6.89 9.74 -16.72
C PHE A 121 7.03 8.32 -16.18
N ASN A 122 7.82 8.12 -15.15
CA ASN A 122 8.19 6.82 -14.65
C ASN A 122 8.28 6.86 -13.13
N HIS A 123 7.43 6.05 -12.45
CA HIS A 123 7.39 5.88 -11.00
C HIS A 123 7.71 4.43 -10.67
N MET A 124 8.95 4.18 -10.28
CA MET A 124 9.37 2.86 -9.87
C MET A 124 9.10 2.66 -8.38
N HIS A 125 8.34 1.62 -8.07
CA HIS A 125 8.14 1.14 -6.71
C HIS A 125 9.09 -0.02 -6.46
N GLU A 126 10.03 0.17 -5.56
CA GLU A 126 11.11 -0.79 -5.32
C GLU A 126 11.15 -1.22 -3.85
N GLN A 127 11.66 -2.42 -3.62
CA GLN A 127 11.94 -2.93 -2.28
C GLN A 127 10.72 -2.87 -1.34
N PRO A 128 9.58 -3.47 -1.71
CA PRO A 128 8.42 -3.45 -0.84
C PRO A 128 8.67 -4.23 0.45
N VAL A 129 8.16 -3.70 1.56
CA VAL A 129 8.05 -4.37 2.85
C VAL A 129 6.58 -4.35 3.23
N VAL A 130 5.97 -5.52 3.28
CA VAL A 130 4.54 -5.68 3.51
C VAL A 130 4.29 -6.27 4.90
N ASP A 131 3.43 -5.63 5.67
CA ASP A 131 2.97 -6.12 6.97
C ASP A 131 1.44 -6.15 6.99
N VAL A 132 0.88 -7.36 6.94
CA VAL A 132 -0.57 -7.59 7.01
C VAL A 132 -0.96 -7.75 8.47
N SER A 133 -2.01 -7.04 8.89
CA SER A 133 -2.54 -7.14 10.25
C SER A 133 -3.03 -8.55 10.57
N PRO A 134 -3.07 -8.94 11.85
CA PRO A 134 -3.47 -10.29 12.26
C PRO A 134 -4.92 -10.67 11.86
N ASP A 135 -5.79 -9.67 11.71
CA ASP A 135 -7.18 -9.86 11.24
C ASP A 135 -7.30 -10.00 9.72
N GLY A 136 -6.24 -9.65 8.97
CA GLY A 136 -6.21 -9.71 7.52
C GLY A 136 -6.99 -8.60 6.80
N ASP A 137 -7.43 -7.57 7.51
CA ASP A 137 -8.30 -6.52 6.96
C ASP A 137 -7.56 -5.23 6.64
N THR A 138 -6.37 -5.03 7.23
CA THR A 138 -5.50 -3.88 6.97
C THR A 138 -4.07 -4.33 6.69
N ALA A 139 -3.32 -3.51 5.96
CA ALA A 139 -1.91 -3.76 5.72
C ALA A 139 -1.14 -2.46 5.59
N HIS A 140 0.14 -2.50 5.97
CA HIS A 140 1.10 -1.44 5.71
C HIS A 140 2.09 -1.91 4.66
N VAL A 141 2.40 -1.02 3.71
CA VAL A 141 3.41 -1.30 2.67
C VAL A 141 4.36 -0.13 2.56
N ARG A 142 5.62 -0.39 2.90
CA ARG A 142 6.70 0.54 2.63
C ARG A 142 7.35 0.18 1.30
N SER A 143 7.55 1.17 0.44
CA SER A 143 8.34 0.99 -0.78
C SER A 143 9.20 2.21 -1.06
N ARG A 144 10.31 2.00 -1.75
CA ARG A 144 11.11 3.09 -2.30
C ARG A 144 10.45 3.60 -3.57
N LEU A 145 10.39 4.91 -3.70
CA LEU A 145 10.04 5.59 -4.93
C LEU A 145 11.31 6.08 -5.61
N PHE A 146 11.55 5.67 -6.83
CA PHE A 146 12.45 6.39 -7.72
C PHE A 146 11.66 6.89 -8.94
N VAL A 147 11.73 8.19 -9.19
CA VAL A 147 10.93 8.82 -10.23
C VAL A 147 11.80 9.56 -11.24
N MET A 148 11.48 9.38 -12.50
CA MET A 148 12.01 10.17 -13.60
C MET A 148 10.86 10.77 -14.38
N PHE A 149 10.96 12.04 -14.71
CA PHE A 149 10.07 12.62 -15.71
C PHE A 149 10.74 13.72 -16.51
N GLY A 150 10.22 13.89 -17.69
CA GLY A 150 10.74 14.86 -18.60
C GLY A 150 9.90 15.06 -19.84
N ILE A 151 10.20 16.12 -20.53
CA ILE A 151 9.67 16.41 -21.84
C ILE A 151 10.88 16.62 -22.76
N MET A 152 10.92 15.90 -23.85
CA MET A 152 12.00 15.95 -24.83
C MET A 152 12.28 17.41 -25.23
N ASN A 153 13.54 17.81 -25.16
CA ASN A 153 14.04 19.15 -25.46
C ASN A 153 13.51 20.30 -24.57
N ALA A 154 12.84 19.97 -23.45
CA ALA A 154 12.27 20.99 -22.56
C ALA A 154 12.73 20.81 -21.10
N SER A 155 12.59 19.64 -20.52
CA SER A 155 12.93 19.42 -19.11
C SER A 155 13.21 17.95 -18.82
N ALA A 156 14.11 17.70 -17.88
CA ALA A 156 14.29 16.38 -17.27
C ALA A 156 14.50 16.54 -15.77
N GLN A 157 13.82 15.70 -15.00
CA GLN A 157 13.89 15.69 -13.55
C GLN A 157 13.90 14.27 -13.03
N TRP A 158 14.44 14.10 -11.86
CA TRP A 158 14.39 12.85 -11.11
C TRP A 158 14.22 13.12 -9.62
N GLY A 159 13.75 12.12 -8.94
CA GLY A 159 13.52 12.20 -7.51
C GLY A 159 13.57 10.84 -6.86
N ASP A 160 13.72 10.86 -5.55
CA ASP A 160 13.68 9.71 -4.67
C ASP A 160 12.76 10.01 -3.50
N GLY A 161 12.11 8.98 -3.00
CA GLY A 161 11.24 9.08 -1.85
C GLY A 161 10.90 7.72 -1.26
N ILE A 162 10.06 7.77 -0.26
CA ILE A 162 9.51 6.59 0.40
C ILE A 162 8.00 6.70 0.37
N TYR A 163 7.33 5.63 -0.01
CA TYR A 163 5.93 5.42 0.28
C TYR A 163 5.77 4.66 1.60
N GLU A 164 4.95 5.18 2.48
CA GLU A 164 4.39 4.50 3.65
C GLU A 164 2.88 4.45 3.46
N ASN A 165 2.43 3.39 2.82
CA ASN A 165 1.04 3.26 2.41
C ASN A 165 0.26 2.37 3.37
N VAL A 166 -1.02 2.69 3.55
CA VAL A 166 -1.98 1.84 4.24
C VAL A 166 -2.97 1.29 3.23
N PHE A 167 -3.27 0.03 3.34
CA PHE A 167 -4.27 -0.67 2.53
C PHE A 167 -5.36 -1.22 3.41
N VAL A 168 -6.55 -1.35 2.84
CA VAL A 168 -7.72 -1.95 3.49
C VAL A 168 -8.35 -2.97 2.57
N LYS A 169 -8.77 -4.11 3.14
CA LYS A 169 -9.50 -5.13 2.39
C LYS A 169 -11.01 -4.88 2.53
N GLN A 170 -11.67 -4.58 1.44
CA GLN A 170 -13.12 -4.36 1.39
C GLN A 170 -13.74 -5.33 0.39
N ASP A 171 -14.72 -6.09 0.83
CA ASP A 171 -15.40 -7.12 0.02
C ASP A 171 -14.40 -8.13 -0.60
N GLY A 172 -13.35 -8.48 0.16
CA GLY A 172 -12.30 -9.39 -0.26
C GLY A 172 -11.28 -8.81 -1.25
N VAL A 173 -11.30 -7.50 -1.50
CA VAL A 173 -10.39 -6.81 -2.43
C VAL A 173 -9.56 -5.77 -1.68
N TRP A 174 -8.24 -5.82 -1.86
CA TRP A 174 -7.34 -4.82 -1.33
C TRP A 174 -7.46 -3.49 -2.08
N LYS A 175 -7.48 -2.38 -1.34
CA LYS A 175 -7.55 -1.01 -1.85
C LYS A 175 -6.59 -0.12 -1.09
N LEU A 176 -6.09 0.93 -1.75
CA LEU A 176 -5.35 1.99 -1.09
C LEU A 176 -6.27 2.79 -0.16
N ASP A 177 -5.98 2.78 1.13
CA ASP A 177 -6.65 3.60 2.13
C ASP A 177 -5.90 4.92 2.38
N TYR A 178 -4.56 4.83 2.42
CA TYR A 178 -3.71 6.00 2.56
C TYR A 178 -2.44 5.84 1.73
N LEU A 179 -2.25 6.70 0.76
CA LEU A 179 -0.98 6.82 0.05
C LEU A 179 -0.22 8.02 0.61
N HIS A 180 0.91 7.75 1.26
CA HIS A 180 1.77 8.78 1.81
C HIS A 180 3.16 8.75 1.17
N ALA A 181 3.45 9.75 0.37
CA ALA A 181 4.75 9.89 -0.29
C ALA A 181 5.64 10.88 0.44
N TYR A 182 6.68 10.36 1.08
CA TYR A 182 7.76 11.12 1.69
C TYR A 182 8.85 11.37 0.65
N GLN A 183 9.00 12.60 0.22
CA GLN A 183 10.03 13.00 -0.73
C GLN A 183 11.39 13.06 -0.04
N THR A 184 12.37 12.31 -0.55
CA THR A 184 13.78 12.45 -0.14
C THR A 184 14.44 13.60 -0.87
N PHE A 185 14.37 13.60 -2.20
CA PHE A 185 14.80 14.71 -3.03
C PHE A 185 14.01 14.79 -4.33
N TYR A 186 14.04 15.98 -4.93
CA TYR A 186 13.53 16.25 -6.28
C TYR A 186 14.40 17.29 -6.95
N THR A 187 14.98 17.00 -8.12
CA THR A 187 15.97 17.85 -8.73
C THR A 187 15.96 17.75 -10.25
N ASN A 188 16.50 18.77 -10.93
CA ASN A 188 16.74 18.72 -12.37
C ASN A 188 17.87 17.75 -12.66
N TYR A 189 17.80 17.09 -13.82
CA TYR A 189 18.80 16.13 -14.29
C TYR A 189 20.21 16.72 -14.33
N GLU A 190 20.36 17.94 -14.86
CA GLU A 190 21.66 18.61 -15.05
C GLU A 190 22.31 19.03 -13.74
N ASP A 191 21.51 19.45 -12.75
CA ASP A 191 22.02 19.85 -11.43
C ASP A 191 22.34 18.66 -10.56
N GLY A 192 21.42 17.68 -10.51
CA GLY A 192 21.46 16.55 -9.60
C GLY A 192 21.36 16.98 -8.13
N TRP A 193 21.23 16.00 -7.25
CA TRP A 193 21.11 16.24 -5.80
C TRP A 193 22.40 16.76 -5.15
N ALA A 194 23.55 16.54 -5.79
CA ALA A 194 24.84 16.97 -5.25
C ALA A 194 25.14 18.46 -5.45
N LYS A 195 24.48 19.11 -6.40
CA LYS A 195 24.74 20.52 -6.74
C LYS A 195 23.65 21.47 -6.28
N LYS A 196 22.44 20.94 -6.07
CA LYS A 196 21.29 21.78 -5.75
C LYS A 196 20.41 21.11 -4.70
N ALA A 197 19.96 21.89 -3.72
CA ALA A 197 18.99 21.43 -2.73
C ALA A 197 17.70 20.98 -3.42
N SER A 198 17.02 20.02 -2.79
CA SER A 198 15.75 19.51 -3.28
C SER A 198 14.69 20.61 -3.36
N ALA A 199 13.92 20.61 -4.44
CA ALA A 199 12.71 21.40 -4.51
C ALA A 199 11.61 20.76 -3.65
N ILE A 200 10.85 21.60 -2.96
CA ILE A 200 9.59 21.20 -2.32
C ILE A 200 8.46 21.63 -3.24
N PHE A 201 7.50 20.74 -3.46
CA PHE A 201 6.31 21.10 -4.21
C PHE A 201 5.49 22.16 -3.45
N ALA A 202 4.74 22.97 -4.17
CA ALA A 202 3.74 23.87 -3.59
C ALA A 202 2.33 23.30 -3.83
N PRO A 203 1.36 23.65 -3.00
CA PRO A 203 -0.04 23.36 -3.30
C PRO A 203 -0.43 23.87 -4.69
N TYR A 204 -1.31 23.16 -5.37
CA TYR A 204 -1.82 23.63 -6.64
C TYR A 204 -2.81 24.79 -6.43
N GLU A 205 -2.62 25.91 -7.13
CA GLU A 205 -3.54 27.05 -7.03
C GLU A 205 -4.98 26.69 -7.44
N ARG A 206 -5.11 25.85 -8.49
CA ARG A 206 -6.42 25.44 -9.04
C ARG A 206 -7.04 24.26 -8.29
N LEU A 207 -6.28 23.59 -7.47
CA LEU A 207 -6.72 22.43 -6.70
C LEU A 207 -6.08 22.50 -5.30
N PRO A 208 -6.58 23.34 -4.41
CA PRO A 208 -6.09 23.41 -3.04
C PRO A 208 -6.35 22.08 -2.34
N PRO A 209 -5.43 21.64 -1.47
CA PRO A 209 -5.62 20.44 -0.67
C PRO A 209 -6.74 20.64 0.37
N ASP A 210 -7.33 19.54 0.80
CA ASP A 210 -8.34 19.54 1.85
C ASP A 210 -7.72 19.85 3.22
N ARG A 211 -6.43 19.46 3.39
CA ARG A 211 -5.64 19.78 4.59
C ARG A 211 -4.17 20.01 4.20
N PRO A 212 -3.42 20.77 5.00
CA PRO A 212 -1.98 20.82 4.87
C PRO A 212 -1.38 19.43 5.11
N GLN A 213 -0.12 19.23 4.68
CA GLN A 213 0.63 18.01 4.98
C GLN A 213 0.64 17.72 6.48
N SER A 214 0.51 16.44 6.84
CA SER A 214 0.43 15.99 8.23
C SER A 214 1.77 16.10 8.97
N VAL A 215 2.88 15.86 8.26
CA VAL A 215 4.22 15.87 8.81
C VAL A 215 5.04 16.98 8.17
N PRO A 216 5.38 18.05 8.92
CA PRO A 216 6.29 19.07 8.42
C PRO A 216 7.74 18.57 8.48
N TYR A 217 8.39 18.46 7.34
CA TYR A 217 9.82 18.13 7.25
C TYR A 217 10.45 18.83 6.05
N ALA A 218 11.79 18.90 6.05
CA ALA A 218 12.56 19.35 4.90
C ALA A 218 13.21 18.15 4.21
N PRO A 219 13.13 18.05 2.87
CA PRO A 219 13.81 17.02 2.11
C PRO A 219 15.34 17.26 2.10
N TYR A 220 16.08 16.35 1.47
CA TYR A 220 17.54 16.51 1.29
C TYR A 220 17.91 17.94 0.80
N PRO A 221 18.94 18.58 1.37
CA PRO A 221 19.98 18.04 2.21
C PRO A 221 19.67 17.91 3.70
N ALA A 222 18.47 18.24 4.16
CA ALA A 222 18.06 17.93 5.52
C ALA A 222 17.95 16.41 5.71
N ALA A 223 18.16 15.97 6.93
CA ALA A 223 18.02 14.56 7.31
C ALA A 223 16.64 14.35 7.92
N PHE A 224 15.76 13.74 7.17
CA PHE A 224 14.46 13.28 7.65
C PHE A 224 14.33 11.78 7.43
N VAL A 225 13.80 11.07 8.39
CA VAL A 225 13.57 9.63 8.31
C VAL A 225 12.06 9.40 8.40
N PRO A 226 11.41 8.99 7.29
CA PRO A 226 10.01 8.58 7.35
C PRO A 226 9.83 7.44 8.36
N PRO A 227 8.77 7.47 9.18
CA PRO A 227 8.55 6.45 10.20
C PRO A 227 8.47 5.06 9.59
N PHE A 228 8.99 4.06 10.31
CA PHE A 228 8.86 2.66 9.92
C PHE A 228 7.63 2.07 10.60
N HIS A 229 6.75 1.41 9.85
CA HIS A 229 5.60 0.70 10.40
C HIS A 229 5.99 -0.62 11.09
N TYR A 230 7.19 -1.13 10.83
CA TYR A 230 7.69 -2.41 11.35
C TYR A 230 8.84 -2.24 12.35
N ARG A 231 9.05 -3.27 13.16
CA ARG A 231 10.20 -3.41 14.05
C ARG A 231 11.35 -4.08 13.30
N ASN A 232 12.57 -3.95 13.84
CA ASN A 232 13.69 -4.73 13.33
C ASN A 232 13.37 -6.23 13.47
N PRO A 233 13.29 -7.01 12.38
CA PRO A 233 12.82 -8.40 12.42
C PRO A 233 13.79 -9.35 13.13
N VAL A 234 15.06 -8.96 13.30
CA VAL A 234 16.09 -9.79 13.96
C VAL A 234 16.15 -9.48 15.45
N SER A 235 16.20 -8.21 15.83
CA SER A 235 16.39 -7.82 17.23
C SER A 235 15.08 -7.47 17.97
N GLY A 236 13.96 -7.35 17.26
CA GLY A 236 12.69 -6.90 17.81
C GLY A 236 12.66 -5.43 18.22
N ARG A 237 13.76 -4.68 17.99
CA ARG A 237 13.87 -3.28 18.40
C ARG A 237 12.87 -2.43 17.65
N ALA A 238 12.14 -1.60 18.39
CA ALA A 238 11.25 -0.60 17.81
C ALA A 238 12.04 0.49 17.09
N ASP A 239 11.42 1.12 16.11
CA ASP A 239 11.97 2.30 15.47
C ASP A 239 12.22 3.39 16.52
N HIS A 240 13.44 3.95 16.50
CA HIS A 240 13.84 5.06 17.37
C HIS A 240 13.49 6.43 16.77
N TYR A 241 13.20 6.44 15.47
CA TYR A 241 12.85 7.64 14.72
C TYR A 241 11.33 7.79 14.62
N LYS A 242 10.61 7.44 15.69
CA LYS A 242 9.16 7.66 15.72
C LYS A 242 8.87 9.09 15.31
N ASP A 243 8.08 9.25 14.28
CA ASP A 243 7.44 10.52 14.01
C ASP A 243 6.41 10.78 15.13
N PRO A 244 6.71 11.70 16.05
CA PRO A 244 5.77 12.01 17.14
C PRO A 244 4.54 12.75 16.65
N THR A 245 4.51 13.14 15.38
CA THR A 245 3.48 14.00 14.79
C THR A 245 2.58 13.26 13.82
N TRP A 246 2.84 11.96 13.52
CA TRP A 246 1.94 11.19 12.68
C TRP A 246 0.57 11.09 13.34
N GLN A 247 -0.37 11.78 12.76
CA GLN A 247 -1.77 11.75 13.17
C GLN A 247 -2.57 11.19 11.99
N ASP A 248 -3.55 10.37 12.28
CA ASP A 248 -4.53 9.98 11.29
C ASP A 248 -5.22 11.24 10.77
N THR A 249 -4.87 11.66 9.57
CA THR A 249 -5.39 12.88 8.97
C THR A 249 -6.89 12.83 8.69
N ARG A 250 -7.51 11.64 8.78
CA ARG A 250 -8.96 11.45 8.71
C ARG A 250 -9.66 11.86 10.01
N ALA A 251 -8.94 11.85 11.13
CA ALA A 251 -9.49 12.33 12.38
C ALA A 251 -9.85 13.83 12.27
N PRO A 252 -11.03 14.28 12.73
CA PRO A 252 -11.34 15.70 12.78
C PRO A 252 -10.29 16.38 13.64
N ALA A 253 -9.80 17.55 13.20
CA ALA A 253 -8.88 18.35 13.98
C ALA A 253 -9.48 18.56 15.38
N ALA A 254 -8.72 18.21 16.42
CA ALA A 254 -9.15 18.46 17.79
C ALA A 254 -9.45 19.98 17.92
N GLN A 255 -10.69 20.29 18.30
CA GLN A 255 -11.14 21.67 18.50
C GLN A 255 -10.46 22.33 19.69
#